data_97288568c62fe975990b1799c09e3ee0
#
_entry.id   97288568c62fe975990b1799c09e3ee0
#
_cell.length_a   1.000
_cell.length_b   1.000
_cell.length_c   1.000
_cell.angle_alpha   90.00
_cell.angle_beta   90.00
_cell.angle_gamma   90.00
#
_symmetry.space_group_name_H-M   'P 1'
#
loop_
_entity.id
_entity.type
_entity.pdbx_description
1 polymer ?
#
loop_
_entity_poly.entity_id
_entity_poly.type
_entity_poly.pdbx_seq_one_letter_code
_entity_poly.pdbx_strand_id
1 'polypeptide(L)'
;MAAIAADAEVRIETARLVLRAPADSDVEAIVAQLSDPVVSATTARIPHPFGPDDAMGWIDKCRHELEAGEGLALVVERRADRALVGAAGIYLQTAVAPIILGYWIGRPYWRHGYATEAARGLLDHAFAALAIERVHASVYPGNPASMRVLAKLGFRVVGPIREPAPARGGMRDAILHEIRTDEWRA
;
A
#
# COMPACT_ATOMS: atom_id res chain seq x y z
N MET A 1 14.40 -12.42 12.11
CA MET A 1 13.57 -11.91 11.00
C MET A 1 12.19 -11.68 11.57
N ALA A 2 11.65 -10.44 11.47
CA ALA A 2 10.27 -10.17 11.87
C ALA A 2 9.37 -10.88 10.85
N ALA A 3 8.55 -11.82 11.29
CA ALA A 3 7.45 -12.36 10.50
C ALA A 3 6.20 -11.54 10.88
N ILE A 4 5.42 -11.13 9.90
CA ILE A 4 4.10 -10.58 10.15
C ILE A 4 3.28 -11.72 10.75
N ALA A 5 2.81 -11.57 12.00
CA ALA A 5 2.00 -12.60 12.62
C ALA A 5 0.75 -12.83 11.75
N ALA A 6 0.53 -14.07 11.35
CA ALA A 6 -0.62 -14.50 10.56
C ALA A 6 -1.89 -14.47 11.43
N ASP A 7 -2.34 -13.28 11.83
CA ASP A 7 -3.65 -13.10 12.40
C ASP A 7 -4.62 -12.92 11.25
N ALA A 8 -5.38 -13.97 10.92
CA ALA A 8 -6.30 -14.01 9.79
C ALA A 8 -7.41 -12.93 9.85
N GLU A 9 -7.49 -12.19 10.93
CA GLU A 9 -8.45 -11.11 11.17
C GLU A 9 -7.82 -9.73 11.39
N VAL A 10 -6.68 -9.43 10.73
CA VAL A 10 -6.13 -8.07 10.85
C VAL A 10 -7.16 -7.05 10.36
N ARG A 11 -7.66 -6.27 11.31
CA ARG A 11 -8.60 -5.18 11.09
C ARG A 11 -8.10 -3.92 11.79
N ILE A 12 -7.80 -2.89 11.00
CA ILE A 12 -7.30 -1.61 11.51
C ILE A 12 -8.40 -0.57 11.31
N GLU A 13 -8.83 0.06 12.40
CA GLU A 13 -9.84 1.12 12.35
C GLU A 13 -9.19 2.48 12.56
N THR A 14 -9.59 3.44 11.74
CA THR A 14 -9.21 4.85 11.86
C THR A 14 -10.46 5.72 12.01
N ALA A 15 -10.29 7.03 12.01
CA ALA A 15 -11.43 7.94 12.15
C ALA A 15 -12.50 7.73 11.07
N ARG A 16 -12.09 7.49 9.81
CA ARG A 16 -13.00 7.41 8.66
C ARG A 16 -12.91 6.10 7.87
N LEU A 17 -11.89 5.27 8.16
CA LEU A 17 -11.58 4.11 7.35
C LEU A 17 -11.54 2.84 8.19
N VAL A 18 -11.71 1.71 7.51
CA VAL A 18 -11.40 0.37 7.98
C VAL A 18 -10.46 -0.26 6.97
N LEU A 19 -9.30 -0.70 7.44
CA LEU A 19 -8.40 -1.52 6.65
C LEU A 19 -8.64 -2.98 7.05
N ARG A 20 -8.94 -3.83 6.08
CA ARG A 20 -9.25 -5.25 6.29
C ARG A 20 -8.64 -6.12 5.19
N ALA A 21 -8.54 -7.40 5.43
CA ALA A 21 -8.15 -8.35 4.40
C ALA A 21 -9.09 -8.25 3.18
N PRO A 22 -8.56 -8.35 1.94
CA PRO A 22 -9.37 -8.40 0.74
C PRO A 22 -10.16 -9.71 0.67
N ALA A 23 -11.37 -9.64 0.11
CA ALA A 23 -12.26 -10.77 -0.11
C ALA A 23 -12.67 -10.85 -1.60
N ASP A 24 -13.15 -12.02 -2.04
CA ASP A 24 -13.60 -12.21 -3.42
C ASP A 24 -14.71 -11.23 -3.82
N SER A 25 -15.55 -10.84 -2.86
CA SER A 25 -16.58 -9.82 -3.05
C SER A 25 -16.05 -8.43 -3.38
N ASP A 26 -14.75 -8.18 -3.21
CA ASP A 26 -14.12 -6.89 -3.52
C ASP A 26 -13.68 -6.76 -4.98
N VAL A 27 -13.71 -7.86 -5.76
CA VAL A 27 -13.22 -7.92 -7.16
C VAL A 27 -13.79 -6.80 -8.00
N GLU A 28 -15.10 -6.61 -8.00
CA GLU A 28 -15.78 -5.59 -8.82
C GLU A 28 -15.31 -4.18 -8.45
N ALA A 29 -15.24 -3.89 -7.15
CA ALA A 29 -14.80 -2.58 -6.65
C ALA A 29 -13.31 -2.31 -6.95
N ILE A 30 -12.45 -3.32 -6.84
CA ILE A 30 -11.03 -3.23 -7.16
C ILE A 30 -10.85 -2.96 -8.67
N VAL A 31 -11.55 -3.72 -9.53
CA VAL A 31 -11.51 -3.52 -10.99
C VAL A 31 -11.97 -2.11 -11.35
N ALA A 32 -13.10 -1.65 -10.79
CA ALA A 32 -13.62 -0.31 -11.05
C ALA A 32 -12.62 0.80 -10.74
N GLN A 33 -11.74 0.62 -9.73
CA GLN A 33 -10.73 1.59 -9.35
C GLN A 33 -9.45 1.49 -10.20
N LEU A 34 -8.99 0.28 -10.49
CA LEU A 34 -7.69 0.03 -11.12
C LEU A 34 -7.75 -0.01 -12.67
N SER A 35 -8.94 -0.08 -13.25
CA SER A 35 -9.15 0.10 -14.69
C SER A 35 -8.85 1.54 -15.15
N ASP A 36 -8.84 2.52 -14.22
CA ASP A 36 -8.41 3.87 -14.55
C ASP A 36 -6.89 3.90 -14.77
N PRO A 37 -6.42 4.18 -16.01
CA PRO A 37 -5.00 4.20 -16.32
C PRO A 37 -4.21 5.22 -15.51
N VAL A 38 -4.86 6.27 -15.02
CA VAL A 38 -4.21 7.29 -14.19
C VAL A 38 -3.87 6.73 -12.81
N VAL A 39 -4.69 5.82 -12.27
CA VAL A 39 -4.40 5.14 -11.00
C VAL A 39 -3.31 4.09 -11.20
N SER A 40 -3.49 3.17 -12.14
CA SER A 40 -2.53 2.10 -12.39
C SER A 40 -1.14 2.63 -12.77
N ALA A 41 -1.03 3.72 -13.53
CA ALA A 41 0.25 4.32 -13.93
C ALA A 41 1.14 4.78 -12.76
N THR A 42 0.55 5.02 -11.58
CA THR A 42 1.29 5.42 -10.38
C THR A 42 1.91 4.26 -9.61
N THR A 43 1.66 3.02 -10.02
CA THR A 43 2.09 1.80 -9.36
C THR A 43 3.11 1.02 -10.20
N ALA A 44 3.93 0.19 -9.56
CA ALA A 44 4.95 -0.62 -10.23
C ALA A 44 4.39 -1.91 -10.84
N ARG A 45 3.39 -2.49 -10.21
CA ARG A 45 2.98 -3.89 -10.42
C ARG A 45 1.56 -4.06 -10.96
N ILE A 46 0.71 -3.04 -10.87
CA ILE A 46 -0.67 -3.10 -11.35
C ILE A 46 -0.68 -2.94 -12.87
N PRO A 47 -1.09 -3.95 -13.64
CA PRO A 47 -1.10 -3.88 -15.11
C PRO A 47 -2.17 -2.91 -15.62
N HIS A 48 -2.11 -2.61 -16.90
CA HIS A 48 -3.20 -1.95 -17.62
C HIS A 48 -3.25 -2.53 -19.05
N PRO A 49 -4.41 -3.01 -19.51
CA PRO A 49 -5.71 -3.03 -18.82
C PRO A 49 -5.69 -3.90 -17.56
N PHE A 50 -6.62 -3.65 -16.63
CA PHE A 50 -6.79 -4.40 -15.38
C PHE A 50 -8.20 -4.99 -15.35
N GLY A 51 -8.31 -6.29 -15.17
CA GLY A 51 -9.56 -7.03 -15.21
C GLY A 51 -9.86 -7.88 -13.96
N PRO A 52 -10.99 -8.61 -13.96
CA PRO A 52 -11.38 -9.46 -12.83
C PRO A 52 -10.33 -10.51 -12.45
N ASP A 53 -9.67 -11.13 -13.43
CA ASP A 53 -8.64 -12.14 -13.18
C ASP A 53 -7.41 -11.52 -12.48
N ASP A 54 -7.03 -10.29 -12.84
CA ASP A 54 -5.95 -9.56 -12.17
C ASP A 54 -6.32 -9.24 -10.72
N ALA A 55 -7.58 -8.84 -10.49
CA ALA A 55 -8.08 -8.55 -9.14
C ALA A 55 -8.10 -9.80 -8.27
N MET A 56 -8.59 -10.92 -8.80
CA MET A 56 -8.60 -12.20 -8.09
C MET A 56 -7.17 -12.67 -7.78
N GLY A 57 -6.27 -12.63 -8.77
CA GLY A 57 -4.87 -12.96 -8.57
C GLY A 57 -4.17 -12.07 -7.53
N TRP A 58 -4.54 -10.79 -7.44
CA TRP A 58 -4.05 -9.90 -6.39
C TRP A 58 -4.59 -10.28 -5.01
N ILE A 59 -5.88 -10.64 -4.90
CA ILE A 59 -6.50 -11.10 -3.64
C ILE A 59 -5.82 -12.38 -3.14
N ASP A 60 -5.64 -13.36 -4.02
CA ASP A 60 -4.99 -14.63 -3.68
C ASP A 60 -3.54 -14.41 -3.24
N LYS A 61 -2.83 -13.53 -3.92
CA LYS A 61 -1.48 -13.13 -3.53
C LYS A 61 -1.46 -12.50 -2.14
N CYS A 62 -2.41 -11.61 -1.81
CA CYS A 62 -2.50 -11.00 -0.49
C CYS A 62 -2.72 -12.03 0.61
N ARG A 63 -3.58 -13.03 0.37
CA ARG A 63 -3.81 -14.15 1.31
C ARG A 63 -2.52 -14.94 1.52
N HIS A 64 -1.86 -15.32 0.44
CA HIS A 64 -0.62 -16.11 0.51
C HIS A 64 0.50 -15.34 1.23
N GLU A 65 0.70 -14.06 0.92
CA GLU A 65 1.72 -13.23 1.58
C GLU A 65 1.45 -13.06 3.09
N LEU A 66 0.18 -12.94 3.47
CA LEU A 66 -0.21 -12.89 4.88
C LEU A 66 0.07 -14.21 5.59
N GLU A 67 -0.34 -15.35 5.01
CA GLU A 67 -0.11 -16.69 5.55
C GLU A 67 1.38 -17.01 5.67
N ALA A 68 2.18 -16.58 4.71
CA ALA A 68 3.63 -16.76 4.70
C ALA A 68 4.38 -15.78 5.64
N GLY A 69 3.67 -14.76 6.17
CA GLY A 69 4.30 -13.70 6.95
C GLY A 69 5.19 -12.76 6.12
N GLU A 70 5.00 -12.70 4.80
CA GLU A 70 5.80 -11.93 3.85
C GLU A 70 5.22 -10.55 3.54
N GLY A 71 3.94 -10.32 3.86
CA GLY A 71 3.26 -9.07 3.59
C GLY A 71 1.93 -8.96 4.32
N LEU A 72 1.50 -7.71 4.51
CA LEU A 72 0.19 -7.35 5.02
C LEU A 72 -0.43 -6.34 4.06
N ALA A 73 -1.22 -6.81 3.10
CA ALA A 73 -1.94 -5.95 2.17
C ALA A 73 -3.44 -5.96 2.49
N LEU A 74 -3.99 -4.78 2.73
CA LEU A 74 -5.36 -4.58 3.18
C LEU A 74 -6.11 -3.66 2.20
N VAL A 75 -7.37 -3.97 1.92
CA VAL A 75 -8.27 -3.02 1.27
C VAL A 75 -8.67 -1.93 2.26
N VAL A 76 -8.91 -0.74 1.73
CA VAL A 76 -9.32 0.44 2.49
C VAL A 76 -10.79 0.69 2.23
N GLU A 77 -11.62 0.47 3.23
CA GLU A 77 -13.07 0.68 3.21
C GLU A 77 -13.42 1.98 3.94
N ARG A 78 -14.27 2.81 3.33
CA ARG A 78 -14.78 4.02 3.99
C ARG A 78 -15.94 3.65 4.93
N ARG A 79 -15.86 4.04 6.20
CA ARG A 79 -16.82 3.66 7.25
C ARG A 79 -18.23 4.16 6.97
N ALA A 80 -18.38 5.33 6.36
CA ALA A 80 -19.67 5.99 6.17
C ALA A 80 -20.66 5.21 5.29
N ASP A 81 -20.16 4.52 4.27
CA ASP A 81 -20.95 3.85 3.25
C ASP A 81 -20.38 2.51 2.79
N ARG A 82 -19.30 2.05 3.43
CA ARG A 82 -18.57 0.81 3.13
C ARG A 82 -17.97 0.77 1.71
N ALA A 83 -17.83 1.92 1.06
CA ALA A 83 -17.19 1.98 -0.24
C ALA A 83 -15.70 1.61 -0.13
N LEU A 84 -15.24 0.70 -1.00
CA LEU A 84 -13.82 0.41 -1.16
C LEU A 84 -13.18 1.61 -1.86
N VAL A 85 -12.26 2.29 -1.18
CA VAL A 85 -11.61 3.51 -1.68
C VAL A 85 -10.18 3.30 -2.16
N GLY A 86 -9.58 2.14 -1.84
CA GLY A 86 -8.21 1.83 -2.23
C GLY A 86 -7.65 0.61 -1.50
N ALA A 87 -6.32 0.50 -1.48
CA ALA A 87 -5.61 -0.47 -0.66
C ALA A 87 -4.30 0.12 -0.13
N ALA A 88 -3.83 -0.41 0.99
CA ALA A 88 -2.52 -0.11 1.58
C ALA A 88 -1.88 -1.40 2.11
N GLY A 89 -0.55 -1.52 2.03
CA GLY A 89 0.14 -2.71 2.48
C GLY A 89 1.59 -2.46 2.88
N ILE A 90 2.11 -3.35 3.70
CA ILE A 90 3.51 -3.47 4.03
C ILE A 90 4.01 -4.80 3.50
N TYR A 91 5.11 -4.77 2.78
CA TYR A 91 5.72 -5.92 2.11
C TYR A 91 7.14 -6.11 2.62
N LEU A 92 7.49 -7.35 2.97
CA LEU A 92 8.81 -7.73 3.45
C LEU A 92 9.71 -8.21 2.31
N GLN A 93 11.02 -8.10 2.51
CA GLN A 93 12.06 -8.66 1.64
C GLN A 93 11.89 -8.28 0.16
N THR A 94 11.60 -7.03 -0.11
CA THR A 94 11.50 -6.54 -1.48
C THR A 94 12.88 -6.38 -2.12
N ALA A 95 12.93 -6.32 -3.45
CA ALA A 95 14.17 -6.06 -4.20
C ALA A 95 14.77 -4.65 -3.95
N VAL A 96 14.02 -3.77 -3.30
CA VAL A 96 14.38 -2.34 -3.12
C VAL A 96 14.82 -2.06 -1.69
N ALA A 97 14.11 -2.62 -0.73
CA ALA A 97 14.37 -2.43 0.69
C ALA A 97 13.72 -3.57 1.50
N PRO A 98 14.21 -3.83 2.75
CA PRO A 98 13.70 -4.92 3.56
C PRO A 98 12.19 -4.84 3.85
N ILE A 99 11.65 -3.62 3.99
CA ILE A 99 10.24 -3.38 4.30
C ILE A 99 9.76 -2.17 3.49
N ILE A 100 8.72 -2.37 2.69
CA ILE A 100 8.14 -1.34 1.83
C ILE A 100 6.67 -1.11 2.16
N LEU A 101 6.32 0.15 2.35
CA LEU A 101 4.93 0.63 2.33
C LEU A 101 4.50 0.90 0.88
N GLY A 102 3.37 0.32 0.50
CA GLY A 102 2.70 0.60 -0.77
C GLY A 102 1.22 0.95 -0.56
N TYR A 103 0.66 1.81 -1.40
CA TYR A 103 -0.77 2.13 -1.38
C TYR A 103 -1.23 2.66 -2.74
N TRP A 104 -2.52 2.53 -2.98
CA TRP A 104 -3.23 3.22 -4.03
C TRP A 104 -4.63 3.63 -3.54
N ILE A 105 -5.14 4.72 -4.08
CA ILE A 105 -6.51 5.21 -3.84
C ILE A 105 -7.16 5.42 -5.20
N GLY A 106 -8.40 4.97 -5.34
CA GLY A 106 -9.20 5.18 -6.54
C GLY A 106 -9.42 6.67 -6.82
N ARG A 107 -9.40 7.04 -8.09
CA ARG A 107 -9.46 8.45 -8.53
C ARG A 107 -10.62 9.25 -7.94
N PRO A 108 -11.86 8.72 -7.81
CA PRO A 108 -12.97 9.45 -7.20
C PRO A 108 -12.72 9.85 -5.73
N TYR A 109 -11.78 9.19 -5.06
CA TYR A 109 -11.48 9.37 -3.64
C TYR A 109 -10.19 10.18 -3.38
N TRP A 110 -9.59 10.74 -4.42
CA TRP A 110 -8.39 11.57 -4.28
C TRP A 110 -8.71 12.89 -3.58
N ARG A 111 -7.68 13.50 -2.95
CA ARG A 111 -7.75 14.77 -2.22
C ARG A 111 -8.60 14.77 -0.95
N HIS A 112 -9.11 13.62 -0.50
CA HIS A 112 -9.83 13.47 0.77
C HIS A 112 -8.91 13.12 1.95
N GLY A 113 -7.62 12.91 1.72
CA GLY A 113 -6.64 12.53 2.74
C GLY A 113 -6.64 11.04 3.09
N TYR A 114 -7.40 10.20 2.40
CA TYR A 114 -7.53 8.76 2.69
C TYR A 114 -6.19 8.02 2.59
N ALA A 115 -5.33 8.34 1.62
CA ALA A 115 -4.00 7.71 1.52
C ALA A 115 -3.15 7.97 2.78
N THR A 116 -3.16 9.20 3.29
CA THR A 116 -2.41 9.56 4.51
C THR A 116 -2.99 8.86 5.74
N GLU A 117 -4.32 8.82 5.86
CA GLU A 117 -5.01 8.19 6.98
C GLU A 117 -4.81 6.66 6.99
N ALA A 118 -4.97 6.01 5.85
CA ALA A 118 -4.77 4.57 5.72
C ALA A 118 -3.31 4.18 5.99
N ALA A 119 -2.35 4.89 5.40
CA ALA A 119 -0.94 4.62 5.62
C ALA A 119 -0.52 4.88 7.08
N ARG A 120 -1.09 5.91 7.75
CA ARG A 120 -0.85 6.15 9.17
C ARG A 120 -1.33 4.99 10.02
N GLY A 121 -2.59 4.57 9.87
CA GLY A 121 -3.13 3.44 10.64
C GLY A 121 -2.36 2.15 10.42
N LEU A 122 -1.90 1.90 9.19
CA LEU A 122 -1.07 0.74 8.88
C LEU A 122 0.33 0.83 9.52
N LEU A 123 0.95 2.01 9.54
CA LEU A 123 2.25 2.23 10.20
C LEU A 123 2.14 2.14 11.72
N ASP A 124 1.07 2.67 12.33
CA ASP A 124 0.79 2.51 13.77
C ASP A 124 0.75 1.03 14.13
N HIS A 125 0.01 0.23 13.36
CA HIS A 125 -0.07 -1.21 13.56
C HIS A 125 1.29 -1.88 13.36
N ALA A 126 2.00 -1.54 12.30
CA ALA A 126 3.29 -2.15 11.96
C ALA A 126 4.36 -1.90 13.05
N PHE A 127 4.49 -0.67 13.51
CA PHE A 127 5.45 -0.32 14.54
C PHE A 127 5.08 -0.88 15.92
N ALA A 128 3.78 -0.93 16.25
CA ALA A 128 3.32 -1.45 17.54
C ALA A 128 3.33 -2.98 17.61
N ALA A 129 2.83 -3.66 16.57
CA ALA A 129 2.55 -5.10 16.61
C ALA A 129 3.64 -5.95 15.95
N LEU A 130 4.36 -5.42 14.96
CA LEU A 130 5.29 -6.22 14.15
C LEU A 130 6.76 -5.99 14.51
N ALA A 131 7.06 -5.18 15.53
CA ALA A 131 8.42 -4.83 15.96
C ALA A 131 9.33 -4.37 14.80
N ILE A 132 8.77 -3.64 13.85
CA ILE A 132 9.48 -3.11 12.68
C ILE A 132 10.20 -1.83 13.09
N GLU A 133 11.51 -1.76 12.87
CA GLU A 133 12.32 -0.59 13.21
C GLU A 133 12.27 0.50 12.14
N ARG A 134 11.98 0.12 10.88
CA ARG A 134 12.14 1.00 9.72
C ARG A 134 11.25 0.57 8.59
N VAL A 135 10.56 1.53 7.97
CA VAL A 135 9.73 1.34 6.78
C VAL A 135 10.21 2.27 5.67
N HIS A 136 10.28 1.74 4.46
CA HIS A 136 10.60 2.50 3.26
C HIS A 136 9.37 2.69 2.39
N ALA A 137 9.44 3.66 1.49
CA ALA A 137 8.48 3.82 0.40
C ALA A 137 9.20 4.37 -0.83
N SER A 138 8.90 3.84 -2.00
CA SER A 138 9.42 4.36 -3.26
C SER A 138 8.34 5.15 -4.00
N VAL A 139 8.73 6.26 -4.61
CA VAL A 139 7.81 7.13 -5.35
C VAL A 139 8.42 7.54 -6.67
N TYR A 140 7.67 7.41 -7.75
CA TYR A 140 8.09 7.91 -9.07
C TYR A 140 8.15 9.44 -9.07
N PRO A 141 9.18 10.05 -9.70
CA PRO A 141 9.34 11.52 -9.74
C PRO A 141 8.10 12.27 -10.23
N GLY A 142 7.30 11.66 -11.10
CA GLY A 142 6.04 12.21 -11.63
C GLY A 142 4.83 12.08 -10.70
N ASN A 143 4.99 11.60 -9.44
CA ASN A 143 3.88 11.43 -8.49
C ASN A 143 4.00 12.36 -7.26
N PRO A 144 3.81 13.68 -7.43
CA PRO A 144 3.90 14.62 -6.30
C PRO A 144 2.82 14.42 -5.23
N ALA A 145 1.72 13.73 -5.57
CA ALA A 145 0.67 13.43 -4.61
C ALA A 145 1.18 12.43 -3.55
N SER A 146 1.84 11.35 -3.98
CA SER A 146 2.45 10.38 -3.07
C SER A 146 3.59 11.01 -2.26
N MET A 147 4.43 11.85 -2.86
CA MET A 147 5.48 12.59 -2.12
C MET A 147 4.89 13.41 -0.98
N ARG A 148 3.75 14.09 -1.19
CA ARG A 148 3.06 14.86 -0.13
C ARG A 148 2.48 13.95 0.96
N VAL A 149 2.00 12.77 0.61
CA VAL A 149 1.54 11.78 1.61
C VAL A 149 2.70 11.38 2.51
N LEU A 150 3.83 10.99 1.93
CA LEU A 150 5.01 10.57 2.70
C LEU A 150 5.56 11.70 3.57
N ALA A 151 5.62 12.94 3.05
CA ALA A 151 6.04 14.10 3.84
C ALA A 151 5.13 14.35 5.05
N LYS A 152 3.80 14.21 4.90
CA LYS A 152 2.85 14.33 6.01
C LYS A 152 2.99 13.21 7.06
N LEU A 153 3.49 12.05 6.66
CA LEU A 153 3.78 10.93 7.55
C LEU A 153 5.16 11.01 8.19
N GLY A 154 5.98 12.01 7.83
CA GLY A 154 7.31 12.20 8.39
C GLY A 154 8.42 11.39 7.70
N PHE A 155 8.14 10.78 6.56
CA PHE A 155 9.19 10.13 5.78
C PHE A 155 10.22 11.14 5.30
N ARG A 156 11.49 10.77 5.40
CA ARG A 156 12.60 11.53 4.82
C ARG A 156 13.09 10.90 3.52
N VAL A 157 13.60 11.72 2.63
CA VAL A 157 14.21 11.26 1.38
C VAL A 157 15.55 10.58 1.69
N VAL A 158 15.72 9.37 1.16
CA VAL A 158 16.99 8.64 1.19
C VAL A 158 17.81 8.94 -0.06
N GLY A 159 17.19 8.88 -1.24
CA GLY A 159 17.85 9.20 -2.50
C GLY A 159 17.20 8.53 -3.72
N PRO A 160 17.76 8.77 -4.90
CA PRO A 160 17.30 8.15 -6.12
C PRO A 160 17.66 6.67 -6.15
N ILE A 161 16.75 5.87 -6.69
CA ILE A 161 16.91 4.43 -6.92
C ILE A 161 16.39 4.04 -8.29
N ARG A 162 16.74 2.85 -8.75
CA ARG A 162 16.04 2.15 -9.83
C ARG A 162 15.37 0.90 -9.27
N GLU A 163 14.10 0.74 -9.55
CA GLU A 163 13.32 -0.37 -9.03
C GLU A 163 12.64 -1.18 -10.15
N PRO A 164 12.39 -2.47 -9.93
CA PRO A 164 11.57 -3.28 -10.84
C PRO A 164 10.14 -2.74 -10.91
N ALA A 165 9.69 -2.48 -12.12
CA ALA A 165 8.33 -2.05 -12.42
C ALA A 165 7.77 -2.91 -13.58
N PRO A 166 7.45 -4.20 -13.32
CA PRO A 166 7.11 -5.16 -14.37
C PRO A 166 5.91 -4.70 -15.21
N ALA A 167 4.94 -4.05 -14.59
CA ALA A 167 3.79 -3.51 -15.31
C ALA A 167 4.10 -2.19 -16.07
N ARG A 168 5.36 -1.72 -16.03
CA ARG A 168 5.80 -0.46 -16.65
C ARG A 168 7.00 -0.65 -17.59
N GLY A 169 7.20 -1.88 -18.08
CA GLY A 169 8.24 -2.19 -19.05
C GLY A 169 9.63 -2.42 -18.47
N GLY A 170 9.75 -2.77 -17.18
CA GLY A 170 11.02 -3.19 -16.58
C GLY A 170 11.48 -2.30 -15.44
N MET A 171 12.69 -1.73 -15.51
CA MET A 171 13.25 -0.89 -14.43
C MET A 171 12.82 0.56 -14.58
N ARG A 172 12.44 1.23 -13.47
CA ARG A 172 12.10 2.65 -13.44
C ARG A 172 12.86 3.39 -12.35
N ASP A 173 13.10 4.67 -12.63
CA ASP A 173 13.65 5.58 -11.63
C ASP A 173 12.58 5.94 -10.60
N ALA A 174 12.98 5.91 -9.34
CA ALA A 174 12.14 6.27 -8.20
C ALA A 174 12.97 7.02 -7.14
N ILE A 175 12.30 7.63 -6.19
CA ILE A 175 12.91 8.25 -5.03
C ILE A 175 12.54 7.41 -3.81
N LEU A 176 13.55 6.86 -3.14
CA LEU A 176 13.37 6.11 -1.90
C LEU A 176 13.21 7.08 -0.73
N HIS A 177 12.24 6.77 0.11
CA HIS A 177 11.94 7.45 1.37
C HIS A 177 12.00 6.45 2.52
N GLU A 178 12.26 6.94 3.73
CA GLU A 178 12.37 6.14 4.95
C GLU A 178 11.70 6.84 6.12
N ILE A 179 11.08 6.05 7.00
CA ILE A 179 10.67 6.46 8.35
C ILE A 179 11.12 5.39 9.34
N ARG A 180 11.57 5.82 10.52
CA ARG A 180 12.01 4.94 11.61
C ARG A 180 11.01 4.98 12.76
N THR A 181 10.95 3.89 13.52
CA THR A 181 10.03 3.79 14.66
C THR A 181 10.31 4.82 15.75
N ASP A 182 11.59 5.19 15.96
CA ASP A 182 11.99 6.22 16.91
C ASP A 182 11.64 7.66 16.47
N GLU A 183 11.39 7.85 15.17
CA GLU A 183 10.94 9.11 14.56
C GLU A 183 9.40 9.16 14.41
N TRP A 184 8.73 7.99 14.54
CA TRP A 184 7.27 7.89 14.36
C TRP A 184 6.53 8.51 15.53
N ARG A 185 5.59 9.42 15.22
CA ARG A 185 4.69 10.03 16.20
C ARG A 185 3.25 9.66 15.80
N ALA A 186 2.64 8.79 16.61
CA ALA A 186 1.26 8.36 16.46
C ALA A 186 0.28 9.55 16.54
#